data_71dc24819bb69a4a43253b2114f14531
#
_entry.id   71dc24819bb69a4a43253b2114f14531
#
_cell.length_a   1.000
_cell.length_b   1.000
_cell.length_c   1.000
_cell.angle_alpha   90.00
_cell.angle_beta   90.00
_cell.angle_gamma   90.00
#
_symmetry.space_group_name_H-M   'P 1'
#
loop_
_entity.id
_entity.type
_entity.pdbx_description
1 polymer ?
#
loop_
_entity_poly.entity_id
_entity_poly.type
_entity_poly.pdbx_seq_one_letter_code
_entity_poly.pdbx_strand_id
1 'polypeptide(L)'
;MQQSGAPCDFSSSDSWVILSPIEQSIKRKIEAVGTPLKDWDINIYRGVLTGYNEAFIISTEKRDEILANCADDAERTRTAELIRPILRGRDIKRYGYNWANLWLINTHNGIKGKLDRIHIEDYPAVKAHLDQYWDKISKRADKGETPYNLRNCAYLEDFSKPKLFYADITQNLNFVYSDEYMFCNNTTYFIASTHTEQLQYISHFLNSRLIDWYYRTLSVQLGANAVRMFSIYVLEIPIPHEHETDVYKAYGLNREEIAFIESN
;
A
#
# COMPACT_ATOMS: atom_id res chain seq x y z
N MET A 1 -38.24 16.25 -25.26
CA MET A 1 -36.97 15.81 -24.61
C MET A 1 -35.83 16.60 -25.24
N GLN A 2 -35.30 17.61 -24.54
CA GLN A 2 -34.08 18.30 -24.97
C GLN A 2 -32.90 17.45 -24.51
N GLN A 3 -32.15 16.88 -25.46
CA GLN A 3 -30.86 16.27 -25.18
C GLN A 3 -29.89 17.42 -24.82
N SER A 4 -29.51 17.53 -23.57
CA SER A 4 -28.41 18.40 -23.12
C SER A 4 -27.08 17.75 -23.55
N GLY A 5 -26.59 18.11 -24.72
CA GLY A 5 -25.24 17.75 -25.15
C GLY A 5 -24.23 18.52 -24.34
N ALA A 6 -23.39 17.86 -23.55
CA ALA A 6 -22.22 18.50 -22.96
C ALA A 6 -21.13 18.65 -24.03
N PRO A 7 -20.51 19.85 -24.18
CA PRO A 7 -19.38 20.00 -25.07
C PRO A 7 -18.18 19.18 -24.55
N CYS A 8 -17.72 18.23 -25.34
CA CYS A 8 -16.51 17.44 -25.05
C CYS A 8 -15.35 17.99 -25.87
N ASP A 9 -14.22 18.29 -25.21
CA ASP A 9 -12.97 18.61 -25.86
C ASP A 9 -12.17 17.33 -26.10
N PHE A 10 -11.90 17.00 -27.36
CA PHE A 10 -11.21 15.79 -27.79
C PHE A 10 -9.73 16.04 -28.14
N SER A 11 -9.13 17.09 -27.61
CA SER A 11 -7.77 17.50 -27.96
C SER A 11 -6.66 16.69 -27.29
N SER A 12 -6.98 15.82 -26.30
CA SER A 12 -5.99 14.96 -25.64
C SER A 12 -6.29 13.47 -25.82
N SER A 13 -5.23 12.65 -25.77
CA SER A 13 -5.31 11.18 -25.81
C SER A 13 -5.64 10.55 -24.46
N ASP A 14 -6.04 11.35 -23.48
CA ASP A 14 -6.35 10.91 -22.11
C ASP A 14 -7.65 10.11 -22.04
N SER A 15 -7.76 9.32 -20.99
CA SER A 15 -8.94 8.46 -20.74
C SER A 15 -10.23 9.27 -20.80
N TRP A 16 -11.18 8.83 -21.63
CA TRP A 16 -12.44 9.54 -21.92
C TRP A 16 -13.43 9.42 -20.77
N VAL A 17 -13.31 10.31 -19.79
CA VAL A 17 -14.32 10.50 -18.75
C VAL A 17 -15.16 11.72 -19.13
N ILE A 18 -16.44 11.51 -19.40
CA ILE A 18 -17.37 12.62 -19.67
C ILE A 18 -17.71 13.28 -18.33
N LEU A 19 -17.10 14.40 -18.05
CA LEU A 19 -17.34 15.19 -16.83
C LEU A 19 -18.35 16.32 -17.11
N SER A 20 -19.26 16.53 -16.18
CA SER A 20 -20.14 17.71 -16.17
C SER A 20 -19.33 19.01 -15.98
N PRO A 21 -19.89 20.20 -16.28
CA PRO A 21 -19.18 21.46 -16.12
C PRO A 21 -18.62 21.69 -14.68
N ILE A 22 -19.36 21.28 -13.64
CA ILE A 22 -18.91 21.40 -12.25
C ILE A 22 -17.74 20.46 -11.97
N GLU A 23 -17.80 19.22 -12.44
CA GLU A 23 -16.73 18.25 -12.32
C GLU A 23 -15.44 18.70 -13.02
N GLN A 24 -15.58 19.26 -14.23
CA GLN A 24 -14.44 19.86 -14.96
C GLN A 24 -13.84 21.04 -14.20
N SER A 25 -14.66 21.87 -13.56
CA SER A 25 -14.20 23.00 -12.75
C SER A 25 -13.38 22.51 -11.54
N ILE A 26 -13.92 21.52 -10.80
CA ILE A 26 -13.26 20.93 -9.64
C ILE A 26 -11.92 20.28 -10.06
N LYS A 27 -11.93 19.45 -11.10
CA LYS A 27 -10.73 18.78 -11.61
C LYS A 27 -9.64 19.78 -11.98
N ARG A 28 -9.98 20.84 -12.73
CA ARG A 28 -9.02 21.89 -13.11
C ARG A 28 -8.42 22.60 -11.90
N LYS A 29 -9.19 22.86 -10.84
CA LYS A 29 -8.68 23.49 -9.62
C LYS A 29 -7.69 22.60 -8.88
N ILE A 30 -8.02 21.30 -8.77
CA ILE A 30 -7.12 20.32 -8.15
C ILE A 30 -5.79 20.25 -8.89
N GLU A 31 -5.85 20.14 -10.21
CA GLU A 31 -4.65 20.02 -11.07
C GLU A 31 -3.83 21.32 -11.17
N ALA A 32 -4.47 22.49 -11.00
CA ALA A 32 -3.77 23.78 -11.03
C ALA A 32 -3.02 24.11 -9.74
N VAL A 33 -3.50 23.61 -8.59
CA VAL A 33 -2.94 23.92 -7.25
C VAL A 33 -2.00 22.83 -6.77
N GLY A 34 -2.38 21.57 -6.98
CA GLY A 34 -1.64 20.43 -6.43
C GLY A 34 -0.42 20.04 -7.28
N THR A 35 0.59 19.53 -6.60
CA THR A 35 1.75 18.89 -7.23
C THR A 35 1.52 17.37 -7.21
N PRO A 36 1.63 16.67 -8.35
CA PRO A 36 1.48 15.22 -8.39
C PRO A 36 2.44 14.50 -7.44
N LEU A 37 1.98 13.44 -6.79
CA LEU A 37 2.78 12.69 -5.82
C LEU A 37 4.08 12.12 -6.39
N LYS A 38 4.17 11.90 -7.70
CA LYS A 38 5.40 11.49 -8.38
C LYS A 38 6.54 12.50 -8.25
N ASP A 39 6.21 13.78 -8.01
CA ASP A 39 7.16 14.89 -7.88
C ASP A 39 7.49 15.21 -6.41
N TRP A 40 6.96 14.42 -5.47
CA TRP A 40 7.27 14.49 -4.03
C TRP A 40 8.42 13.53 -3.68
N ASP A 41 9.13 13.79 -2.57
CA ASP A 41 10.18 12.89 -2.06
C ASP A 41 9.54 11.67 -1.36
N ILE A 42 8.93 10.81 -2.17
CA ILE A 42 8.29 9.56 -1.74
C ILE A 42 8.64 8.42 -2.69
N ASN A 43 8.47 7.19 -2.21
CA ASN A 43 8.50 6.00 -3.05
C ASN A 43 7.25 5.16 -2.78
N ILE A 44 6.66 4.58 -3.83
CA ILE A 44 5.53 3.66 -3.70
C ILE A 44 6.02 2.25 -4.03
N TYR A 45 5.76 1.33 -3.10
CA TYR A 45 6.12 -0.07 -3.24
C TYR A 45 4.92 -0.98 -3.01
N ARG A 46 4.98 -2.15 -3.62
CA ARG A 46 4.02 -3.23 -3.37
C ARG A 46 4.47 -4.09 -2.19
N GLY A 47 3.51 -4.66 -1.47
CA GLY A 47 3.81 -5.62 -0.41
C GLY A 47 4.48 -6.90 -0.91
N VAL A 48 5.00 -7.68 0.02
CA VAL A 48 5.78 -8.88 -0.28
C VAL A 48 4.95 -9.95 -0.99
N LEU A 49 5.60 -10.65 -1.92
CA LEU A 49 5.08 -11.85 -2.55
C LEU A 49 5.77 -13.06 -1.96
N THR A 50 4.97 -13.94 -1.34
CA THR A 50 5.48 -15.18 -0.75
C THR A 50 5.49 -16.34 -1.74
N GLY A 51 4.68 -16.24 -2.79
CA GLY A 51 4.43 -17.35 -3.73
C GLY A 51 3.62 -18.51 -3.13
N TYR A 52 3.54 -18.61 -1.78
CA TYR A 52 2.71 -19.55 -1.05
C TYR A 52 2.44 -19.05 0.38
N ASN A 53 1.35 -18.31 0.56
CA ASN A 53 1.05 -17.63 1.81
C ASN A 53 0.94 -18.57 3.02
N GLU A 54 0.39 -19.76 2.85
CA GLU A 54 0.13 -20.71 3.94
C GLU A 54 1.40 -21.14 4.69
N ALA A 55 2.55 -21.16 4.00
CA ALA A 55 3.83 -21.49 4.63
C ALA A 55 4.48 -20.27 5.30
N PHE A 56 4.32 -19.08 4.74
CA PHE A 56 5.08 -17.88 5.14
C PHE A 56 4.29 -16.85 5.93
N ILE A 57 2.95 -16.93 5.91
CA ILE A 57 2.09 -16.04 6.71
C ILE A 57 1.36 -16.88 7.75
N ILE A 58 1.73 -16.69 9.00
CA ILE A 58 1.34 -17.54 10.12
C ILE A 58 0.54 -16.75 11.16
N SER A 59 -0.25 -17.43 11.98
CA SER A 59 -0.93 -16.84 13.13
C SER A 59 0.02 -16.61 14.31
N THR A 60 -0.43 -15.87 15.32
CA THR A 60 0.32 -15.68 16.56
C THR A 60 0.59 -17.02 17.26
N GLU A 61 -0.40 -17.91 17.30
CA GLU A 61 -0.25 -19.25 17.93
C GLU A 61 0.84 -20.06 17.23
N LYS A 62 0.89 -20.03 15.89
CA LYS A 62 1.93 -20.73 15.12
C LYS A 62 3.31 -20.07 15.31
N ARG A 63 3.37 -18.75 15.40
CA ARG A 63 4.61 -18.04 15.74
C ARG A 63 5.14 -18.48 17.10
N ASP A 64 4.27 -18.50 18.10
CA ASP A 64 4.64 -18.87 19.47
C ASP A 64 5.06 -20.35 19.56
N GLU A 65 4.42 -21.25 18.81
CA GLU A 65 4.84 -22.63 18.65
C GLU A 65 6.26 -22.74 18.05
N ILE A 66 6.55 -22.00 16.97
CA ILE A 66 7.88 -21.98 16.36
C ILE A 66 8.92 -21.50 17.36
N LEU A 67 8.63 -20.40 18.08
CA LEU A 67 9.54 -19.85 19.10
C LEU A 67 9.76 -20.80 20.27
N ALA A 68 8.76 -21.56 20.66
CA ALA A 68 8.88 -22.59 21.71
C ALA A 68 9.73 -23.79 21.28
N ASN A 69 9.81 -24.07 19.98
CA ASN A 69 10.59 -25.17 19.40
C ASN A 69 12.05 -24.79 19.07
N CYS A 70 12.47 -23.54 19.33
CA CYS A 70 13.87 -23.13 19.19
C CYS A 70 14.75 -23.89 20.20
N ALA A 71 15.92 -24.31 19.76
CA ALA A 71 16.83 -25.15 20.56
C ALA A 71 17.42 -24.39 21.78
N ASP A 72 17.62 -23.08 21.62
CA ASP A 72 18.18 -22.22 22.65
C ASP A 72 17.65 -20.77 22.55
N ASP A 73 18.01 -19.93 23.53
CA ASP A 73 17.58 -18.54 23.58
C ASP A 73 18.18 -17.69 22.44
N ALA A 74 19.33 -18.07 21.91
CA ALA A 74 19.95 -17.36 20.79
C ALA A 74 19.17 -17.61 19.49
N GLU A 75 18.77 -18.86 19.21
CA GLU A 75 17.88 -19.19 18.10
C GLU A 75 16.53 -18.48 18.28
N ARG A 76 15.96 -18.53 19.49
CA ARG A 76 14.67 -17.88 19.78
C ARG A 76 14.70 -16.38 19.50
N THR A 77 15.76 -15.69 19.91
CA THR A 77 15.91 -14.23 19.71
C THR A 77 15.97 -13.91 18.23
N ARG A 78 16.87 -14.55 17.45
CA ARG A 78 16.98 -14.28 16.01
C ARG A 78 15.74 -14.70 15.23
N THR A 79 15.04 -15.77 15.66
CA THR A 79 13.78 -16.20 15.06
C THR A 79 12.65 -15.20 15.32
N ALA A 80 12.57 -14.63 16.54
CA ALA A 80 11.63 -13.57 16.86
C ALA A 80 11.87 -12.29 16.03
N GLU A 81 13.14 -11.98 15.73
CA GLU A 81 13.52 -10.88 14.85
C GLU A 81 13.20 -11.16 13.38
N LEU A 82 13.25 -12.41 12.94
CA LEU A 82 12.91 -12.83 11.59
C LEU A 82 11.41 -12.75 11.32
N ILE A 83 10.58 -13.08 12.32
CA ILE A 83 9.12 -13.15 12.18
C ILE A 83 8.53 -11.79 12.51
N ARG A 84 7.95 -11.12 11.50
CA ARG A 84 7.45 -9.72 11.60
C ARG A 84 5.95 -9.63 11.35
N PRO A 85 5.25 -8.67 11.97
CA PRO A 85 3.83 -8.46 11.70
C PRO A 85 3.61 -8.12 10.23
N ILE A 86 2.47 -8.57 9.68
CA ILE A 86 2.09 -8.32 8.28
C ILE A 86 0.63 -7.88 8.17
N LEU A 87 0.38 -6.84 7.35
CA LEU A 87 -0.96 -6.37 6.98
C LEU A 87 -1.40 -6.93 5.63
N ARG A 88 -2.71 -7.13 5.51
CA ARG A 88 -3.39 -7.40 4.23
C ARG A 88 -4.24 -6.20 3.85
N GLY A 89 -4.57 -6.06 2.57
CA GLY A 89 -5.40 -4.95 2.09
C GLY A 89 -6.74 -4.83 2.84
N ARG A 90 -7.40 -5.95 3.16
CA ARG A 90 -8.68 -5.96 3.91
C ARG A 90 -8.58 -5.51 5.37
N ASP A 91 -7.38 -5.49 5.93
CA ASP A 91 -7.12 -5.05 7.31
C ASP A 91 -7.07 -3.52 7.42
N ILE A 92 -6.87 -2.82 6.29
CA ILE A 92 -6.73 -1.37 6.22
C ILE A 92 -8.11 -0.70 6.32
N LYS A 93 -8.19 0.32 7.15
CA LYS A 93 -9.35 1.18 7.35
C LYS A 93 -8.93 2.65 7.21
N ARG A 94 -9.89 3.56 7.13
CA ARG A 94 -9.60 4.99 7.11
C ARG A 94 -8.92 5.39 8.43
N TYR A 95 -7.73 5.95 8.34
CA TYR A 95 -6.89 6.38 9.48
C TYR A 95 -6.45 5.28 10.46
N GLY A 96 -6.65 4.00 10.13
CA GLY A 96 -6.26 2.91 11.00
C GLY A 96 -6.30 1.55 10.31
N TYR A 97 -5.99 0.51 11.05
CA TYR A 97 -6.09 -0.87 10.57
C TYR A 97 -6.56 -1.82 11.68
N ASN A 98 -7.21 -2.89 11.27
CA ASN A 98 -7.57 -4.00 12.16
C ASN A 98 -6.59 -5.15 11.88
N TRP A 99 -5.46 -5.16 12.61
CA TRP A 99 -4.48 -6.21 12.43
C TRP A 99 -5.04 -7.59 12.81
N ALA A 100 -4.89 -8.55 11.92
CA ALA A 100 -5.46 -9.88 12.06
C ALA A 100 -4.55 -10.85 12.84
N ASN A 101 -3.57 -10.33 13.59
CA ASN A 101 -2.58 -11.13 14.33
C ASN A 101 -1.82 -12.11 13.41
N LEU A 102 -1.45 -11.63 12.22
CA LEU A 102 -0.68 -12.38 11.24
C LEU A 102 0.77 -11.92 11.18
N TRP A 103 1.65 -12.88 10.95
CA TRP A 103 3.09 -12.71 10.96
C TRP A 103 3.69 -13.26 9.68
N LEU A 104 4.68 -12.54 9.13
CA LEU A 104 5.50 -13.00 8.02
C LEU A 104 6.76 -13.68 8.55
N ILE A 105 7.02 -14.89 8.10
CA ILE A 105 8.34 -15.50 8.19
C ILE A 105 9.21 -14.86 7.10
N ASN A 106 9.98 -13.84 7.49
CA ASN A 106 10.72 -13.00 6.54
C ASN A 106 12.08 -13.61 6.17
N THR A 107 12.06 -14.81 5.61
CA THR A 107 13.27 -15.45 5.06
C THR A 107 13.70 -14.77 3.76
N HIS A 108 14.11 -13.52 3.85
CA HIS A 108 14.46 -12.68 2.70
C HIS A 108 15.67 -13.22 1.92
N ASN A 109 15.73 -12.90 0.63
CA ASN A 109 16.81 -13.31 -0.26
C ASN A 109 17.99 -12.31 -0.27
N GLY A 110 18.03 -11.41 0.72
CA GLY A 110 19.06 -10.39 0.84
C GLY A 110 18.93 -9.24 -0.16
N ILE A 111 19.92 -8.37 -0.13
CA ILE A 111 20.11 -7.26 -1.09
C ILE A 111 21.55 -7.35 -1.57
N LYS A 112 21.75 -7.56 -2.86
CA LYS A 112 23.08 -7.77 -3.46
C LYS A 112 24.08 -6.68 -3.03
N GLY A 113 25.17 -7.09 -2.41
CA GLY A 113 26.26 -6.21 -1.95
C GLY A 113 25.95 -5.40 -0.68
N LYS A 114 24.79 -5.60 -0.03
CA LYS A 114 24.37 -4.83 1.15
C LYS A 114 23.87 -5.70 2.30
N LEU A 115 23.10 -6.73 2.03
CA LEU A 115 22.48 -7.60 3.02
C LEU A 115 22.52 -9.04 2.53
N ASP A 116 23.08 -9.95 3.32
CA ASP A 116 23.10 -11.36 3.00
C ASP A 116 21.69 -11.97 3.09
N ARG A 117 21.45 -12.99 2.28
CA ARG A 117 20.19 -13.74 2.37
C ARG A 117 20.10 -14.50 3.70
N ILE A 118 18.90 -14.80 4.12
CA ILE A 118 18.68 -15.70 5.25
C ILE A 118 19.12 -17.11 4.87
N HIS A 119 20.05 -17.69 5.66
CA HIS A 119 20.41 -19.08 5.61
C HIS A 119 19.49 -19.86 6.54
N ILE A 120 18.66 -20.72 5.97
CA ILE A 120 17.60 -21.40 6.73
C ILE A 120 18.17 -22.37 7.80
N GLU A 121 19.41 -22.81 7.60
CA GLU A 121 20.13 -23.68 8.51
C GLU A 121 20.39 -23.01 9.88
N ASP A 122 20.45 -21.67 9.92
CA ASP A 122 20.58 -20.90 11.14
C ASP A 122 19.27 -20.79 11.94
N TYR A 123 18.15 -21.28 11.38
CA TYR A 123 16.80 -21.21 11.93
C TYR A 123 16.10 -22.58 11.92
N PRO A 124 16.60 -23.58 12.67
CA PRO A 124 16.09 -24.97 12.62
C PRO A 124 14.57 -25.07 12.88
N ALA A 125 14.03 -24.30 13.83
CA ALA A 125 12.60 -24.31 14.13
C ALA A 125 11.75 -23.76 12.96
N VAL A 126 12.21 -22.71 12.29
CA VAL A 126 11.58 -22.17 11.07
C VAL A 126 11.69 -23.16 9.93
N LYS A 127 12.86 -23.79 9.76
CA LYS A 127 13.07 -24.81 8.75
C LYS A 127 12.10 -25.98 8.93
N ALA A 128 11.96 -26.50 10.15
CA ALA A 128 11.04 -27.59 10.47
C ALA A 128 9.57 -27.24 10.15
N HIS A 129 9.17 -25.97 10.33
CA HIS A 129 7.87 -25.50 9.90
C HIS A 129 7.75 -25.46 8.37
N LEU A 130 8.72 -24.86 7.66
CA LEU A 130 8.67 -24.74 6.20
C LEU A 130 8.79 -26.09 5.48
N ASP A 131 9.50 -27.06 6.05
CA ASP A 131 9.63 -28.43 5.50
C ASP A 131 8.28 -29.14 5.39
N GLN A 132 7.29 -28.81 6.25
CA GLN A 132 5.92 -29.34 6.13
C GLN A 132 5.23 -28.94 4.82
N TYR A 133 5.69 -27.86 4.19
CA TYR A 133 5.17 -27.31 2.93
C TYR A 133 6.11 -27.53 1.74
N TRP A 134 7.13 -28.41 1.88
CA TRP A 134 8.20 -28.59 0.88
C TRP A 134 7.68 -28.81 -0.53
N ASP A 135 6.67 -29.66 -0.71
CA ASP A 135 6.09 -29.97 -2.02
C ASP A 135 5.51 -28.74 -2.73
N LYS A 136 5.14 -27.70 -1.99
CA LYS A 136 4.58 -26.45 -2.51
C LYS A 136 5.67 -25.39 -2.67
N ILE A 137 6.46 -25.16 -1.63
CA ILE A 137 7.47 -24.08 -1.65
C ILE A 137 8.62 -24.37 -2.62
N SER A 138 8.98 -25.62 -2.84
CA SER A 138 10.02 -26.02 -3.80
C SER A 138 9.65 -25.69 -5.25
N LYS A 139 8.35 -25.73 -5.59
CA LYS A 139 7.82 -25.55 -6.96
C LYS A 139 7.29 -24.14 -7.23
N ARG A 140 7.17 -23.26 -6.20
CA ARG A 140 6.63 -21.92 -6.39
C ARG A 140 7.51 -21.07 -7.31
N ALA A 141 6.89 -20.22 -8.11
CA ALA A 141 7.60 -19.30 -9.02
C ALA A 141 8.25 -18.11 -8.27
N ASP A 142 7.52 -17.55 -7.30
CA ASP A 142 7.99 -16.41 -6.49
C ASP A 142 8.86 -16.88 -5.31
N LYS A 143 10.07 -17.35 -5.61
CA LYS A 143 11.08 -17.74 -4.61
C LYS A 143 12.39 -17.00 -4.85
N GLY A 144 13.23 -16.97 -3.83
CA GLY A 144 14.60 -16.48 -3.90
C GLY A 144 15.56 -17.54 -4.42
N GLU A 145 16.79 -17.50 -3.94
CA GLU A 145 17.86 -18.44 -4.33
C GLU A 145 17.55 -19.89 -3.93
N THR A 146 16.91 -20.06 -2.77
CA THR A 146 16.44 -21.37 -2.31
C THR A 146 14.92 -21.39 -2.17
N PRO A 147 14.28 -22.58 -2.12
CA PRO A 147 12.86 -22.70 -1.83
C PRO A 147 12.43 -22.09 -0.48
N TYR A 148 13.33 -21.95 0.48
CA TYR A 148 13.05 -21.33 1.77
C TYR A 148 13.04 -19.79 1.69
N ASN A 149 13.77 -19.19 0.73
CA ASN A 149 13.85 -17.75 0.63
C ASN A 149 12.66 -17.14 -0.11
N LEU A 150 12.20 -16.01 0.39
CA LEU A 150 11.25 -15.14 -0.30
C LEU A 150 11.91 -14.55 -1.55
N ARG A 151 11.10 -14.13 -2.50
CA ARG A 151 11.53 -13.41 -3.71
C ARG A 151 12.36 -12.18 -3.34
N ASN A 152 13.29 -11.78 -4.22
CA ASN A 152 14.07 -10.55 -4.08
C ASN A 152 13.16 -9.32 -3.87
N CYS A 153 13.52 -8.52 -2.86
CA CYS A 153 12.88 -7.27 -2.53
C CYS A 153 13.94 -6.20 -2.34
N ALA A 154 14.14 -5.34 -3.36
CA ALA A 154 15.18 -4.31 -3.33
C ALA A 154 14.92 -3.21 -2.28
N TYR A 155 13.65 -3.05 -1.87
CA TYR A 155 13.17 -2.07 -0.90
C TYR A 155 12.85 -2.69 0.47
N LEU A 156 13.53 -3.77 0.83
CA LEU A 156 13.29 -4.50 2.08
C LEU A 156 13.41 -3.58 3.32
N GLU A 157 14.36 -2.64 3.29
CA GLU A 157 14.59 -1.71 4.39
C GLU A 157 13.50 -0.64 4.54
N ASP A 158 12.74 -0.37 3.47
CA ASP A 158 11.67 0.63 3.50
C ASP A 158 10.49 0.18 4.38
N PHE A 159 10.37 -1.13 4.68
CA PHE A 159 9.38 -1.62 5.64
C PHE A 159 9.65 -1.18 7.10
N SER A 160 10.85 -0.74 7.43
CA SER A 160 11.18 -0.17 8.74
C SER A 160 10.98 1.34 8.84
N LYS A 161 10.78 2.04 7.70
CA LYS A 161 10.59 3.49 7.65
C LYS A 161 9.13 3.87 7.93
N PRO A 162 8.86 5.14 8.28
CA PRO A 162 7.52 5.70 8.27
C PRO A 162 6.87 5.52 6.89
N LYS A 163 5.60 5.16 6.86
CA LYS A 163 4.89 4.82 5.62
C LYS A 163 3.38 4.99 5.72
N LEU A 164 2.73 5.11 4.56
CA LEU A 164 1.28 5.04 4.42
C LEU A 164 0.92 3.74 3.70
N PHE A 165 0.18 2.85 4.36
CA PHE A 165 -0.37 1.66 3.72
C PHE A 165 -1.69 1.96 3.03
N TYR A 166 -1.94 1.30 1.87
CA TYR A 166 -3.23 1.30 1.19
C TYR A 166 -3.48 -0.02 0.45
N ALA A 167 -4.76 -0.38 0.29
CA ALA A 167 -5.16 -1.63 -0.35
C ALA A 167 -5.07 -1.54 -1.88
N ASP A 168 -4.76 -2.65 -2.58
CA ASP A 168 -4.79 -2.76 -4.05
C ASP A 168 -6.20 -2.55 -4.64
N ILE A 169 -7.23 -2.98 -3.90
CA ILE A 169 -8.63 -2.80 -4.27
C ILE A 169 -9.38 -2.29 -3.06
N THR A 170 -10.15 -1.22 -3.23
CA THR A 170 -10.91 -0.59 -2.14
C THR A 170 -12.22 0.02 -2.64
N GLN A 171 -13.19 0.17 -1.74
CA GLN A 171 -14.44 0.90 -2.01
C GLN A 171 -14.31 2.40 -1.75
N ASN A 172 -13.47 2.79 -0.80
CA ASN A 172 -13.14 4.18 -0.51
C ASN A 172 -11.62 4.27 -0.34
N LEU A 173 -11.03 5.41 -0.67
CA LEU A 173 -9.62 5.62 -0.42
C LEU A 173 -9.36 5.56 1.09
N ASN A 174 -8.49 4.64 1.47
CA ASN A 174 -8.08 4.44 2.85
C ASN A 174 -6.56 4.34 2.90
N PHE A 175 -5.95 5.35 3.47
CA PHE A 175 -4.51 5.40 3.72
C PHE A 175 -4.27 5.45 5.22
N VAL A 176 -3.38 4.59 5.71
CA VAL A 176 -3.05 4.52 7.13
C VAL A 176 -1.58 4.73 7.36
N TYR A 177 -1.25 5.68 8.21
CA TYR A 177 0.11 5.95 8.65
C TYR A 177 0.58 4.88 9.66
N SER A 178 1.83 4.46 9.51
CA SER A 178 2.52 3.63 10.50
C SER A 178 4.02 3.94 10.47
N ASP A 179 4.65 4.02 11.63
CA ASP A 179 6.10 4.06 11.85
C ASP A 179 6.63 2.74 12.41
N GLU A 180 5.77 1.74 12.59
CA GLU A 180 6.16 0.42 13.05
C GLU A 180 6.91 -0.37 11.96
N TYR A 181 7.86 -1.21 12.37
CA TYR A 181 8.48 -2.18 11.47
C TYR A 181 7.48 -3.29 11.15
N MET A 182 6.69 -3.08 10.13
CA MET A 182 5.60 -3.95 9.70
C MET A 182 5.65 -4.16 8.19
N PHE A 183 5.42 -5.40 7.77
CA PHE A 183 5.28 -5.77 6.37
C PHE A 183 3.82 -5.63 5.90
N CYS A 184 3.63 -5.68 4.60
CA CYS A 184 2.32 -5.89 3.99
C CYS A 184 2.42 -6.91 2.87
N ASN A 185 1.31 -7.61 2.60
CA ASN A 185 1.26 -8.62 1.56
C ASN A 185 0.97 -8.00 0.18
N ASN A 186 0.97 -8.82 -0.85
CA ASN A 186 0.76 -8.45 -2.25
C ASN A 186 -0.61 -7.82 -2.58
N THR A 187 -1.55 -7.78 -1.64
CA THR A 187 -2.84 -7.06 -1.77
C THR A 187 -2.78 -5.62 -1.23
N THR A 188 -1.60 -5.15 -0.91
CA THR A 188 -1.34 -3.87 -0.27
C THR A 188 -0.14 -3.20 -0.93
N TYR A 189 -0.18 -1.87 -0.99
CA TYR A 189 0.94 -1.01 -1.33
C TYR A 189 1.30 -0.15 -0.12
N PHE A 190 2.47 0.46 -0.16
CA PHE A 190 2.83 1.49 0.81
C PHE A 190 3.63 2.61 0.16
N ILE A 191 3.41 3.83 0.67
CA ILE A 191 4.16 5.03 0.33
C ILE A 191 5.17 5.24 1.44
N ALA A 192 6.45 5.19 1.13
CA ALA A 192 7.55 5.43 2.08
C ALA A 192 8.18 6.78 1.84
N SER A 193 8.55 7.47 2.93
CA SER A 193 9.38 8.67 2.95
C SER A 193 10.18 8.73 4.24
N THR A 194 11.27 9.47 4.23
CA THR A 194 12.02 9.80 5.45
C THR A 194 11.40 10.97 6.23
N HIS A 195 10.43 11.67 5.64
CA HIS A 195 9.78 12.86 6.18
C HIS A 195 8.40 12.51 6.77
N THR A 196 8.35 12.23 8.07
CA THR A 196 7.12 11.84 8.79
C THR A 196 5.99 12.85 8.64
N GLU A 197 6.27 14.15 8.86
CA GLU A 197 5.27 15.22 8.77
C GLU A 197 4.68 15.32 7.37
N GLN A 198 5.51 15.15 6.34
CA GLN A 198 5.07 15.10 4.95
C GLN A 198 4.10 13.95 4.69
N LEU A 199 4.39 12.73 5.20
CA LEU A 199 3.50 11.59 5.06
C LEU A 199 2.16 11.82 5.76
N GLN A 200 2.17 12.42 6.96
CA GLN A 200 0.94 12.72 7.70
C GLN A 200 0.10 13.77 6.96
N TYR A 201 0.74 14.80 6.42
CA TYR A 201 0.09 15.81 5.59
C TYR A 201 -0.54 15.19 4.33
N ILE A 202 0.22 14.41 3.57
CA ILE A 202 -0.27 13.68 2.39
C ILE A 202 -1.44 12.75 2.77
N SER A 203 -1.35 12.03 3.88
CA SER A 203 -2.42 11.14 4.37
C SER A 203 -3.74 11.87 4.62
N HIS A 204 -3.67 13.10 5.15
CA HIS A 204 -4.86 13.92 5.38
C HIS A 204 -5.63 14.18 4.08
N PHE A 205 -4.93 14.59 3.03
CA PHE A 205 -5.54 14.83 1.71
C PHE A 205 -6.03 13.54 1.06
N LEU A 206 -5.20 12.50 1.04
CA LEU A 206 -5.53 11.22 0.42
C LEU A 206 -6.76 10.54 1.03
N ASN A 207 -7.06 10.80 2.30
CA ASN A 207 -8.25 10.29 2.98
C ASN A 207 -9.48 11.21 2.84
N SER A 208 -9.41 12.30 2.08
CA SER A 208 -10.54 13.22 1.88
C SER A 208 -11.52 12.69 0.83
N ARG A 209 -12.79 13.11 0.95
CA ARG A 209 -13.81 12.85 -0.09
C ARG A 209 -13.42 13.46 -1.44
N LEU A 210 -12.82 14.65 -1.43
CA LEU A 210 -12.41 15.33 -2.64
C LEU A 210 -11.41 14.48 -3.44
N ILE A 211 -10.38 13.94 -2.76
CA ILE A 211 -9.37 13.11 -3.42
C ILE A 211 -9.93 11.73 -3.78
N ASP A 212 -10.84 11.15 -3.00
CA ASP A 212 -11.54 9.93 -3.40
C ASP A 212 -12.32 10.13 -4.70
N TRP A 213 -13.08 11.22 -4.80
CA TRP A 213 -13.78 11.59 -6.03
C TRP A 213 -12.80 11.81 -7.20
N TYR A 214 -11.73 12.59 -6.98
CA TYR A 214 -10.74 12.86 -8.01
C TYR A 214 -10.07 11.59 -8.52
N TYR A 215 -9.64 10.71 -7.62
CA TYR A 215 -9.01 9.43 -7.97
C TYR A 215 -9.91 8.58 -8.86
N ARG A 216 -11.23 8.58 -8.62
CA ARG A 216 -12.20 7.86 -9.45
C ARG A 216 -12.29 8.39 -10.88
N THR A 217 -11.88 9.62 -11.14
CA THR A 217 -11.76 10.17 -12.50
C THR A 217 -10.51 9.69 -13.23
N LEU A 218 -9.50 9.17 -12.51
CA LEU A 218 -8.22 8.69 -13.07
C LEU A 218 -8.18 7.17 -13.24
N SER A 219 -8.80 6.45 -12.31
CA SER A 219 -8.60 5.02 -12.14
C SER A 219 -9.70 4.18 -12.77
N VAL A 220 -9.34 2.92 -13.06
CA VAL A 220 -10.31 1.90 -13.51
C VAL A 220 -11.23 1.52 -12.36
N GLN A 221 -12.53 1.69 -12.56
CA GLN A 221 -13.55 1.24 -11.63
C GLN A 221 -13.77 -0.28 -11.77
N LEU A 222 -13.98 -0.95 -10.65
CA LEU A 222 -14.29 -2.37 -10.55
C LEU A 222 -15.71 -2.55 -10.04
N GLY A 223 -16.64 -2.88 -10.96
CA GLY A 223 -18.07 -2.97 -10.62
C GLY A 223 -18.64 -1.59 -10.23
N ALA A 224 -19.64 -1.60 -9.32
CA ALA A 224 -20.36 -0.37 -8.98
C ALA A 224 -19.59 0.59 -8.08
N ASN A 225 -18.77 0.10 -7.16
CA ASN A 225 -18.25 0.92 -6.07
C ASN A 225 -16.75 0.75 -5.80
N ALA A 226 -16.07 -0.27 -6.32
CA ALA A 226 -14.66 -0.50 -6.04
C ALA A 226 -13.75 0.14 -7.09
N VAL A 227 -12.57 0.55 -6.68
CA VAL A 227 -11.51 1.04 -7.55
C VAL A 227 -10.23 0.25 -7.33
N ARG A 228 -9.42 0.17 -8.37
CA ARG A 228 -8.09 -0.41 -8.31
C ARG A 228 -7.06 0.69 -8.06
N MET A 229 -6.26 0.49 -7.00
CA MET A 229 -5.29 1.47 -6.52
C MET A 229 -3.88 1.21 -7.10
N PHE A 230 -3.77 1.23 -8.43
CA PHE A 230 -2.46 1.12 -9.07
C PHE A 230 -1.56 2.32 -8.71
N SER A 231 -0.31 2.04 -8.39
CA SER A 231 0.68 3.08 -8.04
C SER A 231 0.83 4.16 -9.12
N ILE A 232 0.70 3.79 -10.41
CA ILE A 232 0.77 4.75 -11.52
C ILE A 232 -0.31 5.84 -11.45
N TYR A 233 -1.52 5.52 -10.96
CA TYR A 233 -2.58 6.52 -10.78
C TYR A 233 -2.46 7.24 -9.43
N VAL A 234 -1.99 6.55 -8.39
CA VAL A 234 -1.75 7.18 -7.07
C VAL A 234 -0.66 8.26 -7.20
N LEU A 235 0.37 8.01 -8.00
CA LEU A 235 1.45 8.96 -8.28
C LEU A 235 0.97 10.23 -9.01
N GLU A 236 -0.16 10.18 -9.71
CA GLU A 236 -0.74 11.34 -10.39
C GLU A 236 -1.66 12.20 -9.50
N ILE A 237 -1.92 11.78 -8.27
CA ILE A 237 -2.77 12.57 -7.34
C ILE A 237 -2.04 13.87 -6.98
N PRO A 238 -2.64 15.05 -7.29
CA PRO A 238 -2.01 16.33 -7.00
C PRO A 238 -2.31 16.73 -5.55
N ILE A 239 -1.28 16.95 -4.74
CA ILE A 239 -1.39 17.43 -3.36
C ILE A 239 -0.76 18.83 -3.26
N PRO A 240 -1.40 19.82 -2.60
CA PRO A 240 -0.84 21.15 -2.41
C PRO A 240 0.41 21.11 -1.50
N HIS A 241 1.38 21.99 -1.74
CA HIS A 241 2.53 22.16 -0.85
C HIS A 241 2.26 23.11 0.34
N GLU A 242 1.20 23.91 0.24
CA GLU A 242 0.84 24.83 1.30
C GLU A 242 0.22 24.08 2.49
N HIS A 243 0.60 24.47 3.72
CA HIS A 243 0.13 23.84 4.97
C HIS A 243 -1.31 24.26 5.33
N GLU A 244 -2.22 24.29 4.36
CA GLU A 244 -3.65 24.48 4.61
C GLU A 244 -4.27 23.12 5.01
N THR A 245 -4.97 23.08 6.13
CA THR A 245 -5.59 21.86 6.65
C THR A 245 -7.02 21.66 6.16
N ASP A 246 -7.69 22.72 5.71
CA ASP A 246 -8.98 22.61 5.05
C ASP A 246 -8.77 22.20 3.59
N VAL A 247 -9.08 20.94 3.27
CA VAL A 247 -8.88 20.36 1.94
C VAL A 247 -9.58 21.16 0.85
N TYR A 248 -10.83 21.60 1.08
CA TYR A 248 -11.58 22.34 0.07
C TYR A 248 -11.02 23.74 -0.17
N LYS A 249 -10.60 24.39 0.89
CA LYS A 249 -9.97 25.71 0.84
C LYS A 249 -8.59 25.63 0.16
N ALA A 250 -7.82 24.59 0.44
CA ALA A 250 -6.51 24.37 -0.18
C ALA A 250 -6.59 24.34 -1.71
N TYR A 251 -7.66 23.78 -2.28
CA TYR A 251 -7.89 23.77 -3.73
C TYR A 251 -8.79 24.92 -4.24
N GLY A 252 -9.21 25.83 -3.37
CA GLY A 252 -10.03 26.98 -3.75
C GLY A 252 -11.43 26.62 -4.26
N LEU A 253 -12.05 25.56 -3.70
CA LEU A 253 -13.40 25.18 -4.06
C LEU A 253 -14.42 26.18 -3.51
N ASN A 254 -15.45 26.48 -4.30
CA ASN A 254 -16.58 27.28 -3.87
C ASN A 254 -17.67 26.41 -3.19
N ARG A 255 -18.71 27.07 -2.65
CA ARG A 255 -19.77 26.37 -1.91
C ARG A 255 -20.55 25.35 -2.75
N GLU A 256 -20.78 25.63 -4.02
CA GLU A 256 -21.50 24.73 -4.93
C GLU A 256 -20.68 23.48 -5.24
N GLU A 257 -19.38 23.63 -5.50
CA GLU A 257 -18.44 22.54 -5.74
C GLU A 257 -18.27 21.65 -4.49
N ILE A 258 -18.19 22.26 -3.29
CA ILE A 258 -18.15 21.52 -2.02
C ILE A 258 -19.44 20.71 -1.83
N ALA A 259 -20.60 21.34 -2.03
CA ALA A 259 -21.90 20.65 -1.92
C ALA A 259 -22.02 19.48 -2.91
N PHE A 260 -21.49 19.63 -4.12
CA PHE A 260 -21.44 18.56 -5.11
C PHE A 260 -20.61 17.37 -4.59
N ILE A 261 -19.38 17.61 -4.07
CA ILE A 261 -18.51 16.55 -3.53
C ILE A 261 -19.14 15.87 -2.31
N GLU A 262 -19.77 16.64 -1.40
CA GLU A 262 -20.38 16.08 -0.19
C GLU A 262 -21.66 15.28 -0.45
N SER A 263 -22.32 15.46 -1.60
CA SER A 263 -23.53 14.74 -2.00
C SER A 263 -23.25 13.46 -2.80
N ASN A 264 -22.05 13.27 -3.30
CA ASN A 264 -21.59 12.11 -4.08
C ASN A 264 -20.61 11.26 -3.29
#